data_dbdaae315d0658b239acd0233bde6ca0
#
_entry.id   dbdaae315d0658b239acd0233bde6ca0
#
_cell.length_a   1.000
_cell.length_b   1.000
_cell.length_c   1.000
_cell.angle_alpha   90.00
_cell.angle_beta   90.00
_cell.angle_gamma   90.00
#
_symmetry.space_group_name_H-M   'P 1'
#
loop_
_entity.id
_entity.type
_entity.pdbx_description
1 polymer ?
#
loop_
_entity_poly.entity_id
_entity_poly.type
_entity_poly.pdbx_seq_one_letter_code
_entity_poly.pdbx_strand_id
1 'polypeptide(L)' 'MSKISNDGAEQLQTARNALDSIYNKLDSKTYDKVKEEFAGIAKILANVQDWERV' A
#
# COMPACT_ATOMS: atom_id res chain seq x y z
N MET A 1 -11.41 -12.54 -13.78
CA MET A 1 -11.27 -11.48 -12.78
C MET A 1 -10.18 -11.84 -11.78
N SER A 2 -9.53 -10.82 -11.26
CA SER A 2 -8.44 -11.04 -10.29
C SER A 2 -9.03 -11.38 -8.93
N LYS A 3 -8.39 -12.33 -8.25
CA LYS A 3 -8.83 -12.81 -6.94
C LYS A 3 -7.67 -12.84 -5.96
N ILE A 4 -7.98 -12.71 -4.69
CA ILE A 4 -6.99 -12.74 -3.62
C ILE A 4 -7.49 -13.63 -2.48
N SER A 5 -6.59 -14.38 -1.86
CA SER A 5 -6.93 -15.19 -0.70
C SER A 5 -7.16 -14.31 0.54
N ASN A 6 -7.83 -14.85 1.54
CA ASN A 6 -8.01 -14.13 2.81
C ASN A 6 -6.67 -13.80 3.46
N ASP A 7 -5.72 -14.74 3.42
CA ASP A 7 -4.38 -14.49 3.96
C ASP A 7 -3.66 -13.38 3.18
N GLY A 8 -3.79 -13.40 1.86
CA GLY A 8 -3.23 -12.35 1.01
C GLY A 8 -3.82 -10.98 1.32
N ALA A 9 -5.14 -10.93 1.53
CA ALA A 9 -5.82 -9.69 1.87
C ALA A 9 -5.35 -9.14 3.22
N GLU A 10 -5.14 -10.00 4.22
CA GLU A 10 -4.60 -9.58 5.51
C GLU A 10 -3.18 -9.05 5.39
N GLN A 11 -2.34 -9.73 4.62
CA GLN A 11 -0.97 -9.29 4.39
C GLN A 11 -0.94 -7.96 3.65
N LEU A 12 -1.83 -7.76 2.71
CA LEU A 12 -1.97 -6.50 1.99
C LEU A 12 -2.31 -5.37 2.94
N GLN A 13 -3.27 -5.60 3.86
CA GLN A 13 -3.64 -4.58 4.84
C GLN A 13 -2.46 -4.26 5.75
N THR A 14 -1.69 -5.26 6.16
CA THR A 14 -0.48 -5.05 6.96
C THR A 14 0.53 -4.20 6.20
N ALA A 15 0.73 -4.46 4.92
CA ALA A 15 1.64 -3.69 4.07
C ALA A 15 1.19 -2.23 3.95
N ARG A 16 -0.12 -2.00 3.80
CA ARG A 16 -0.66 -0.65 3.74
C ARG A 16 -0.47 0.11 5.05
N ASN A 17 -0.69 -0.56 6.16
CA ASN A 17 -0.47 0.04 7.48
C ASN A 17 1.00 0.41 7.67
N ALA A 18 1.92 -0.44 7.22
CA ALA A 18 3.34 -0.15 7.27
C ALA A 18 3.70 1.05 6.40
N LEU A 19 3.12 1.14 5.21
CA LEU A 19 3.35 2.26 4.30
C LEU A 19 2.90 3.58 4.94
N ASP A 20 1.70 3.60 5.53
CA ASP A 20 1.19 4.78 6.22
C ASP A 20 2.07 5.18 7.39
N SER A 21 2.56 4.21 8.15
CA SER A 21 3.45 4.46 9.28
C SER A 21 4.76 5.10 8.83
N ILE A 22 5.31 4.62 7.71
CA ILE A 22 6.54 5.19 7.15
C ILE A 22 6.29 6.62 6.69
N TYR A 23 5.19 6.88 6.00
CA TYR A 23 4.82 8.23 5.56
C TYR A 23 4.80 9.21 6.72
N ASN A 24 4.20 8.81 7.83
CA ASN A 24 4.05 9.67 8.99
C ASN A 24 5.39 10.01 9.68
N LYS A 25 6.43 9.23 9.41
CA LYS A 25 7.75 9.42 10.00
C LYS A 25 8.73 10.18 9.13
N LEU A 26 8.40 10.38 7.86
CA LEU A 26 9.29 11.09 6.94
C LEU A 26 9.25 12.58 7.19
N ASP A 27 10.42 13.21 7.15
CA ASP A 27 10.49 14.67 7.11
C ASP A 27 10.09 15.17 5.71
N SER A 28 9.82 16.48 5.59
CA SER A 28 9.36 17.08 4.34
C SER A 28 10.33 16.87 3.19
N LYS A 29 11.61 16.91 3.48
CA LYS A 29 12.66 16.81 2.47
C LYS A 29 12.74 15.40 1.91
N THR A 30 12.70 14.39 2.78
CA THR A 30 12.70 12.99 2.37
C THR A 30 11.39 12.64 1.67
N TYR A 31 10.27 13.13 2.20
CA TYR A 31 8.96 12.93 1.59
C TYR A 31 8.97 13.41 0.13
N ASP A 32 9.50 14.59 -0.13
CA ASP A 32 9.54 15.14 -1.49
C ASP A 32 10.32 14.26 -2.46
N LYS A 33 11.32 13.54 -1.97
CA LYS A 33 12.14 12.65 -2.81
C LYS A 33 11.44 11.35 -3.16
N VAL A 34 10.57 10.86 -2.30
CA VAL A 34 9.98 9.51 -2.45
C VAL A 34 8.48 9.54 -2.70
N LYS A 35 7.85 10.70 -2.69
CA LYS A 35 6.39 10.80 -2.77
C LYS A 35 5.80 10.16 -4.02
N GLU A 36 6.48 10.25 -5.14
CA GLU A 36 5.97 9.68 -6.39
C GLU A 36 6.01 8.15 -6.36
N GLU A 37 7.10 7.59 -5.86
CA GLU A 37 7.25 6.15 -5.71
C GLU A 37 6.24 5.60 -4.72
N PHE A 38 6.05 6.28 -3.59
CA PHE A 38 5.07 5.87 -2.59
C PHE A 38 3.65 5.97 -3.12
N ALA A 39 3.35 7.02 -3.87
CA ALA A 39 2.04 7.17 -4.49
C ALA A 39 1.76 6.03 -5.49
N GLY A 40 2.76 5.62 -6.24
CA GLY A 40 2.65 4.49 -7.15
C GLY A 40 2.37 3.18 -6.42
N ILE A 41 3.09 2.94 -5.33
CA ILE A 41 2.89 1.74 -4.50
C ILE A 41 1.49 1.75 -3.88
N ALA A 42 1.07 2.88 -3.34
CA ALA A 42 -0.24 3.02 -2.73
C ALA A 42 -1.35 2.74 -3.73
N LYS A 43 -1.19 3.20 -4.97
CA LYS A 43 -2.15 2.97 -6.04
C LYS A 43 -2.27 1.48 -6.39
N ILE A 44 -1.14 0.80 -6.47
CA ILE A 44 -1.11 -0.65 -6.73
C ILE A 44 -1.80 -1.41 -5.60
N LEU A 45 -1.49 -1.08 -4.36
CA LEU A 45 -2.09 -1.74 -3.20
C LEU A 45 -3.60 -1.51 -3.16
N ALA A 46 -4.05 -0.29 -3.46
CA ALA A 46 -5.48 0.03 -3.49
C ALA A 46 -6.19 -0.78 -4.58
N ASN A 47 -5.57 -0.95 -5.74
CA ASN A 47 -6.13 -1.75 -6.82
C ASN A 47 -6.31 -3.21 -6.39
N VAL A 48 -5.31 -3.79 -5.74
CA VAL A 48 -5.38 -5.19 -5.26
C VAL A 48 -6.44 -5.35 -4.18
N GLN A 49 -6.68 -4.34 -3.36
CA GLN A 49 -7.73 -4.40 -2.33
C GLN A 49 -9.14 -4.56 -2.93
N ASP A 50 -9.33 -4.12 -4.17
CA ASP A 50 -10.62 -4.24 -4.85
C ASP A 50 -10.82 -5.62 -5.49
N TRP A 51 -9.82 -6.49 -5.44
CA TRP A 51 -9.94 -7.84 -5.98
C TRP A 51 -10.92 -8.68 -5.16
N GLU A 52 -11.60 -9.59 -5.84
CA GLU A 52 -12.51 -10.50 -5.16
C GLU A 52 -11.76 -11.45 -4.24
N ARG A 53 -12.33 -11.71 -3.08
CA ARG A 53 -11.78 -12.70 -2.16
C ARG A 53 -12.24 -14.10 -2.55
N VAL A 54 -11.34 -15.02 -2.50
CA VAL A 54 -11.66 -16.43 -2.75
C VAL A 54 -12.09 -17.14 -1.49
#